data_52b313b4614bac0ec36d7e6528c772ac
#
_entry.id   52b313b4614bac0ec36d7e6528c772ac
#
_cell.length_a   1.000
_cell.length_b   1.000
_cell.length_c   1.000
_cell.angle_alpha   90.00
_cell.angle_beta   90.00
_cell.angle_gamma   90.00
#
_symmetry.space_group_name_H-M   'P 1'
#
loop_
_entity.id
_entity.type
_entity.pdbx_description
1 polymer ?
#
loop_
_entity_poly.entity_id
_entity_poly.type
_entity_poly.pdbx_seq_one_letter_code
_entity_poly.pdbx_strand_id
1 'polypeptide(L)'
;NVERVGLSSSGEIVPKAEGVSKKLDGVRFSIMQNGSTKRKELVYWDCDISNSGFENTPELAMYLSKLPTGNAFMKSASYLMHYGTFSQMRELVMKKSEAILEDDTGIPYKYFKPAEWTPNLYGKYTKPIADFQARLWQEDLQFAYDSTDQYSGTLPFSLGYHWGDGVQNYMIYFKK
;
A
#
# COMPACT_ATOMS: atom_id res chain seq x y z
N ASN A 1 4.43 22.95 8.76
CA ASN A 1 3.08 23.42 8.57
C ASN A 1 2.15 22.22 8.41
N VAL A 2 0.95 22.30 8.98
CA VAL A 2 -0.10 21.29 8.91
C VAL A 2 -1.39 21.98 8.49
N GLU A 3 -2.06 21.49 7.44
CA GLU A 3 -3.32 22.06 6.98
C GLU A 3 -4.32 20.97 6.57
N ARG A 4 -5.60 21.24 6.77
CA ARG A 4 -6.68 20.39 6.24
C ARG A 4 -6.89 20.68 4.77
N VAL A 5 -6.99 19.63 3.97
CA VAL A 5 -7.12 19.72 2.52
C VAL A 5 -8.26 18.85 2.01
N GLY A 6 -8.75 19.18 0.85
CA GLY A 6 -9.65 18.37 0.05
C GLY A 6 -9.16 18.28 -1.38
N LEU A 7 -9.97 17.68 -2.26
CA LEU A 7 -9.71 17.65 -3.69
C LEU A 7 -10.75 18.47 -4.45
N SER A 8 -10.29 19.19 -5.45
CA SER A 8 -11.17 19.79 -6.45
C SER A 8 -11.77 18.72 -7.36
N SER A 9 -12.77 19.04 -8.14
CA SER A 9 -13.35 18.14 -9.15
C SER A 9 -12.33 17.66 -10.20
N SER A 10 -11.23 18.38 -10.37
CA SER A 10 -10.10 17.99 -11.23
C SER A 10 -9.02 17.16 -10.52
N GLY A 11 -9.19 16.82 -9.23
CA GLY A 11 -8.22 16.08 -8.45
C GLY A 11 -7.01 16.89 -8.01
N GLU A 12 -7.12 18.21 -7.90
CA GLU A 12 -6.06 19.04 -7.33
C GLU A 12 -6.27 19.23 -5.82
N ILE A 13 -5.15 19.24 -5.05
CA ILE A 13 -5.22 19.52 -3.62
C ILE A 13 -5.60 20.98 -3.41
N VAL A 14 -6.66 21.19 -2.67
CA VAL A 14 -7.16 22.53 -2.30
C VAL A 14 -7.33 22.63 -0.79
N PRO A 15 -7.22 23.83 -0.19
CA PRO A 15 -7.58 24.02 1.21
C PRO A 15 -9.03 23.58 1.44
N LYS A 16 -9.27 22.87 2.54
CA LYS A 16 -10.63 22.41 2.86
C LYS A 16 -11.44 23.57 3.40
N ALA A 17 -12.32 24.12 2.55
CA ALA A 17 -13.32 25.11 2.96
C ALA A 17 -14.52 24.39 3.64
N GLU A 18 -15.27 25.11 4.46
CA GLU A 18 -16.56 24.64 4.96
C GLU A 18 -17.49 24.35 3.77
N GLY A 19 -17.99 23.09 3.70
CA GLY A 19 -18.88 22.64 2.60
C GLY A 19 -18.24 21.75 1.53
N VAL A 20 -16.93 21.56 1.53
CA VAL A 20 -16.27 20.55 0.68
C VAL A 20 -16.66 19.15 1.16
N SER A 21 -16.85 18.23 0.21
CA SER A 21 -17.32 16.85 0.43
C SER A 21 -16.83 16.22 1.74
N LYS A 22 -17.76 15.76 2.57
CA LYS A 22 -17.46 15.02 3.82
C LYS A 22 -16.91 13.60 3.55
N LYS A 23 -16.92 13.14 2.28
CA LYS A 23 -16.52 11.78 1.90
C LYS A 23 -15.01 11.61 1.78
N LEU A 24 -14.27 12.71 1.67
CA LEU A 24 -12.83 12.73 1.54
C LEU A 24 -12.26 13.78 2.47
N ASP A 25 -11.44 13.36 3.41
CA ASP A 25 -10.74 14.25 4.33
C ASP A 25 -9.23 14.05 4.20
N GLY A 26 -8.49 15.15 4.09
CA GLY A 26 -7.06 15.09 3.93
C GLY A 26 -6.33 16.04 4.88
N VAL A 27 -5.10 15.67 5.22
CA VAL A 27 -4.16 16.50 5.96
C VAL A 27 -2.84 16.55 5.21
N ARG A 28 -2.39 17.75 4.88
CA ARG A 28 -1.08 17.99 4.28
C ARG A 28 -0.09 18.46 5.34
N PHE A 29 1.02 17.75 5.44
CA PHE A 29 2.16 18.10 6.26
C PHE A 29 3.27 18.65 5.37
N SER A 30 3.70 19.87 5.61
CA SER A 30 4.88 20.44 4.96
C SER A 30 6.05 20.41 5.93
N ILE A 31 7.08 19.63 5.59
CA ILE A 31 8.22 19.34 6.44
C ILE A 31 9.48 19.94 5.81
N MET A 32 10.24 20.70 6.58
CA MET A 32 11.56 21.16 6.22
C MET A 32 12.59 20.37 7.02
N GLN A 33 13.54 19.75 6.34
CA GLN A 33 14.66 19.10 7.00
C GLN A 33 15.65 20.19 7.49
N ASN A 34 16.15 20.04 8.72
CA ASN A 34 17.13 20.95 9.28
C ASN A 34 18.35 21.10 8.34
N GLY A 35 18.71 22.33 8.05
CA GLY A 35 19.81 22.66 7.13
C GLY A 35 19.49 22.54 5.63
N SER A 36 18.24 22.29 5.27
CA SER A 36 17.77 22.20 3.88
C SER A 36 16.74 23.29 3.56
N THR A 37 16.83 23.86 2.37
CA THR A 37 15.79 24.75 1.81
C THR A 37 14.68 23.97 1.10
N LYS A 38 14.85 22.64 0.92
CA LYS A 38 13.87 21.81 0.23
C LYS A 38 12.75 21.42 1.19
N ARG A 39 11.53 21.74 0.79
CA ARG A 39 10.30 21.31 1.47
C ARG A 39 9.89 19.93 0.96
N LYS A 40 9.55 19.03 1.87
CA LYS A 40 8.90 17.75 1.56
C LYS A 40 7.44 17.85 1.99
N GLU A 41 6.57 17.21 1.22
CA GLU A 41 5.14 17.14 1.54
C GLU A 41 4.76 15.69 1.78
N LEU A 42 3.96 15.47 2.83
CA LEU A 42 3.25 14.24 3.12
C LEU A 42 1.76 14.57 3.13
N VAL A 43 0.98 13.83 2.38
CA VAL A 43 -0.47 13.98 2.38
C VAL A 43 -1.09 12.69 2.92
N TYR A 44 -1.90 12.83 3.94
CA TYR A 44 -2.73 11.76 4.48
C TYR A 44 -4.16 11.95 3.97
N TRP A 45 -4.78 10.87 3.51
CA TRP A 45 -6.18 10.86 3.11
C TRP A 45 -6.97 9.86 3.96
N ASP A 46 -8.10 10.31 4.50
CA ASP A 46 -9.14 9.48 5.07
C ASP A 46 -10.25 9.33 4.03
N CYS A 47 -10.35 8.13 3.43
CA CYS A 47 -11.23 7.89 2.31
C CYS A 47 -11.55 6.40 2.14
N ASP A 48 -12.68 6.12 1.50
CA ASP A 48 -13.03 4.78 1.04
C ASP A 48 -12.25 4.47 -0.26
N ILE A 49 -11.33 3.50 -0.18
CA ILE A 49 -10.51 3.03 -1.31
C ILE A 49 -11.09 1.80 -2.01
N SER A 50 -12.32 1.41 -1.69
CA SER A 50 -13.04 0.37 -2.43
C SER A 50 -13.39 0.83 -3.85
N ASN A 51 -13.76 -0.10 -4.72
CA ASN A 51 -14.21 0.24 -6.08
C ASN A 51 -15.41 1.20 -6.04
N SER A 52 -16.36 0.97 -5.12
CA SER A 52 -17.50 1.89 -4.92
C SER A 52 -17.04 3.24 -4.34
N GLY A 53 -16.00 3.26 -3.51
CA GLY A 53 -15.40 4.50 -3.04
C GLY A 53 -14.87 5.35 -4.19
N PHE A 54 -14.15 4.75 -5.13
CA PHE A 54 -13.68 5.45 -6.34
C PHE A 54 -14.82 5.97 -7.23
N GLU A 55 -15.90 5.20 -7.37
CA GLU A 55 -17.10 5.64 -8.11
C GLU A 55 -17.75 6.85 -7.43
N ASN A 56 -17.79 6.86 -6.11
CA ASN A 56 -18.40 7.93 -5.31
C ASN A 56 -17.50 9.16 -5.09
N THR A 57 -16.19 9.04 -5.34
CA THR A 57 -15.20 10.11 -5.21
C THR A 57 -14.23 10.12 -6.40
N PRO A 58 -14.73 10.43 -7.62
CA PRO A 58 -13.92 10.39 -8.83
C PRO A 58 -12.71 11.33 -8.79
N GLU A 59 -12.79 12.41 -8.01
CA GLU A 59 -11.67 13.32 -7.76
C GLU A 59 -10.48 12.63 -7.09
N LEU A 60 -10.71 11.60 -6.27
CA LEU A 60 -9.65 10.78 -5.67
C LEU A 60 -8.92 9.96 -6.74
N ALA A 61 -9.68 9.29 -7.62
CA ALA A 61 -9.10 8.54 -8.72
C ALA A 61 -8.29 9.45 -9.65
N MET A 62 -8.78 10.64 -9.94
CA MET A 62 -8.07 11.65 -10.74
C MET A 62 -6.77 12.11 -10.06
N TYR A 63 -6.82 12.42 -8.77
CA TYR A 63 -5.63 12.78 -7.98
C TYR A 63 -4.58 11.66 -8.03
N LEU A 64 -4.96 10.44 -7.69
CA LEU A 64 -4.06 9.29 -7.65
C LEU A 64 -3.49 8.96 -9.04
N SER A 65 -4.25 9.17 -10.11
CA SER A 65 -3.77 8.96 -11.48
C SER A 65 -2.66 9.93 -11.89
N LYS A 66 -2.64 11.13 -11.32
CA LYS A 66 -1.63 12.17 -11.58
C LYS A 66 -0.35 11.99 -10.77
N LEU A 67 -0.37 11.17 -9.72
CA LEU A 67 0.84 10.93 -8.93
C LEU A 67 1.95 10.33 -9.81
N PRO A 68 3.20 10.74 -9.62
CA PRO A 68 4.33 10.09 -10.26
C PRO A 68 4.45 8.63 -9.80
N THR A 69 5.27 7.85 -10.48
CA THR A 69 5.70 6.54 -9.97
C THR A 69 6.53 6.72 -8.70
N GLY A 70 6.46 5.74 -7.82
CA GLY A 70 7.16 5.75 -6.53
C GLY A 70 7.26 4.36 -5.95
N ASN A 71 7.44 4.28 -4.63
CA ASN A 71 7.48 3.01 -3.92
C ASN A 71 6.26 2.90 -3.01
N ALA A 72 5.63 1.74 -3.01
CA ALA A 72 4.55 1.45 -2.09
C ALA A 72 5.06 0.72 -0.84
N PHE A 73 4.47 1.06 0.26
CA PHE A 73 4.67 0.41 1.54
C PHE A 73 3.29 -0.01 2.07
N MET A 74 3.04 -1.32 2.02
CA MET A 74 1.77 -1.90 2.44
C MET A 74 1.87 -2.31 3.90
N LYS A 75 1.07 -1.68 4.74
CA LYS A 75 1.10 -1.92 6.19
C LYS A 75 -0.30 -1.91 6.79
N SER A 76 -0.55 -2.82 7.73
CA SER A 76 -1.85 -2.95 8.41
C SER A 76 -2.96 -3.15 7.37
N ALA A 77 -4.20 -3.03 7.64
CA ALA A 77 -5.37 -3.17 6.75
C ALA A 77 -5.16 -3.50 5.24
N SER A 78 -3.90 -3.69 4.79
CA SER A 78 -3.57 -4.02 3.39
C SER A 78 -4.18 -5.34 2.92
N TYR A 79 -4.60 -6.23 3.84
CA TYR A 79 -5.38 -7.43 3.51
C TYR A 79 -6.64 -7.15 2.67
N LEU A 80 -7.11 -5.93 2.67
CA LEU A 80 -8.19 -5.49 1.77
C LEU A 80 -7.85 -5.75 0.31
N MET A 81 -6.56 -5.72 -0.06
CA MET A 81 -6.09 -6.00 -1.41
C MET A 81 -6.34 -7.45 -1.88
N HIS A 82 -6.69 -8.37 -0.97
CA HIS A 82 -7.12 -9.72 -1.31
C HIS A 82 -8.51 -9.77 -1.95
N TYR A 83 -9.37 -8.77 -1.69
CA TYR A 83 -10.76 -8.78 -2.13
C TYR A 83 -10.94 -8.09 -3.49
N GLY A 84 -11.86 -8.63 -4.30
CA GLY A 84 -12.21 -8.06 -5.61
C GLY A 84 -12.78 -6.63 -5.53
N THR A 85 -13.42 -6.29 -4.41
CA THR A 85 -13.95 -4.95 -4.14
C THR A 85 -12.87 -3.85 -4.02
N PHE A 86 -11.59 -4.23 -3.95
CA PHE A 86 -10.45 -3.31 -3.93
C PHE A 86 -9.52 -3.48 -5.14
N SER A 87 -10.02 -4.08 -6.22
CA SER A 87 -9.21 -4.35 -7.43
C SER A 87 -8.66 -3.08 -8.06
N GLN A 88 -9.42 -1.99 -8.10
CA GLN A 88 -8.97 -0.72 -8.67
C GLN A 88 -7.79 -0.13 -7.88
N MET A 89 -7.86 -0.17 -6.54
CA MET A 89 -6.75 0.30 -5.71
C MET A 89 -5.51 -0.58 -5.87
N ARG A 90 -5.68 -1.90 -5.88
CA ARG A 90 -4.57 -2.85 -6.12
C ARG A 90 -3.89 -2.57 -7.46
N GLU A 91 -4.65 -2.46 -8.54
CA GLU A 91 -4.12 -2.17 -9.87
C GLU A 91 -3.40 -0.83 -9.92
N LEU A 92 -3.95 0.19 -9.25
CA LEU A 92 -3.32 1.51 -9.15
C LEU A 92 -1.98 1.44 -8.43
N VAL A 93 -1.93 0.78 -7.26
CA VAL A 93 -0.67 0.61 -6.50
C VAL A 93 0.36 -0.10 -7.36
N MET A 94 0.01 -1.22 -7.98
CA MET A 94 0.92 -1.97 -8.85
C MET A 94 1.38 -1.15 -10.06
N LYS A 95 0.48 -0.39 -10.68
CA LYS A 95 0.82 0.47 -11.82
C LYS A 95 1.78 1.59 -11.46
N LYS A 96 1.59 2.21 -10.29
CA LYS A 96 2.33 3.41 -9.84
C LYS A 96 3.58 3.11 -9.03
N SER A 97 3.84 1.84 -8.72
CA SER A 97 5.00 1.46 -7.91
C SER A 97 6.14 0.91 -8.76
N GLU A 98 7.36 1.34 -8.45
CA GLU A 98 8.62 0.75 -8.93
C GLU A 98 9.09 -0.36 -7.99
N ALA A 99 8.79 -0.23 -6.69
CA ALA A 99 8.96 -1.27 -5.70
C ALA A 99 7.78 -1.29 -4.72
N ILE A 100 7.43 -2.49 -4.25
CA ILE A 100 6.38 -2.70 -3.23
C ILE A 100 6.98 -3.51 -2.09
N LEU A 101 6.94 -2.96 -0.87
CA LEU A 101 7.28 -3.65 0.36
C LEU A 101 6.00 -4.03 1.09
N GLU A 102 5.84 -5.33 1.37
CA GLU A 102 4.66 -5.85 2.08
C GLU A 102 4.96 -7.16 2.80
N ASP A 103 4.04 -7.59 3.66
CA ASP A 103 3.96 -8.95 4.16
C ASP A 103 2.87 -9.75 3.41
N ASP A 104 2.64 -11.01 3.80
CA ASP A 104 1.64 -11.89 3.19
C ASP A 104 0.19 -11.36 3.25
N THR A 105 -0.06 -10.30 4.01
CA THR A 105 -1.37 -9.65 4.09
C THR A 105 -1.56 -8.53 3.05
N GLY A 106 -0.54 -8.22 2.30
CA GLY A 106 -0.58 -7.19 1.26
C GLY A 106 -1.31 -7.61 -0.01
N ILE A 107 -0.78 -7.22 -1.16
CA ILE A 107 -1.28 -7.65 -2.47
C ILE A 107 -0.96 -9.14 -2.66
N PRO A 108 -1.93 -10.00 -2.98
CA PRO A 108 -1.65 -11.42 -3.17
C PRO A 108 -0.59 -11.71 -4.22
N TYR A 109 0.32 -12.64 -3.91
CA TYR A 109 1.48 -13.04 -4.74
C TYR A 109 1.11 -13.31 -6.20
N LYS A 110 -0.03 -13.94 -6.46
CA LYS A 110 -0.54 -14.26 -7.80
C LYS A 110 -0.68 -13.07 -8.75
N TYR A 111 -0.74 -11.85 -8.23
CA TYR A 111 -0.83 -10.64 -9.06
C TYR A 111 0.54 -10.13 -9.52
N PHE A 112 1.63 -10.58 -8.89
CA PHE A 112 3.00 -10.23 -9.27
C PHE A 112 3.51 -11.16 -10.36
N LYS A 113 3.14 -10.86 -11.60
CA LYS A 113 3.54 -11.68 -12.74
C LYS A 113 5.06 -11.69 -12.91
N PRO A 114 5.71 -12.87 -13.06
CA PRO A 114 7.17 -12.97 -13.20
C PRO A 114 7.75 -12.19 -14.37
N ALA A 115 6.96 -11.92 -15.41
CA ALA A 115 7.37 -11.08 -16.54
C ALA A 115 7.53 -9.60 -16.17
N GLU A 116 6.82 -9.13 -15.15
CA GLU A 116 6.74 -7.72 -14.77
C GLU A 116 7.45 -7.42 -13.43
N TRP A 117 7.61 -8.42 -12.57
CA TRP A 117 8.08 -8.24 -11.20
C TRP A 117 9.14 -9.26 -10.81
N THR A 118 10.08 -8.83 -9.97
CA THR A 118 11.07 -9.68 -9.32
C THR A 118 10.83 -9.65 -7.82
N PRO A 119 10.41 -10.78 -7.20
CA PRO A 119 10.24 -10.86 -5.75
C PRO A 119 11.58 -11.14 -5.06
N ASN A 120 11.84 -10.44 -3.97
CA ASN A 120 12.83 -10.80 -2.97
C ASN A 120 12.09 -11.20 -1.69
N LEU A 121 12.27 -12.46 -1.29
CA LEU A 121 11.56 -13.06 -0.16
C LEU A 121 12.43 -13.05 1.09
N TYR A 122 11.87 -12.60 2.22
CA TYR A 122 12.55 -12.49 3.50
C TYR A 122 11.75 -13.22 4.58
N GLY A 123 12.48 -13.85 5.52
CA GLY A 123 11.87 -14.55 6.63
C GLY A 123 11.28 -15.91 6.24
N LYS A 124 10.12 -16.26 6.78
CA LYS A 124 9.48 -17.58 6.58
C LYS A 124 7.97 -17.41 6.40
N TYR A 125 7.41 -18.20 5.50
CA TYR A 125 5.97 -18.30 5.30
C TYR A 125 5.52 -19.71 5.69
N THR A 126 5.15 -19.94 6.94
CA THR A 126 4.97 -21.28 7.51
C THR A 126 3.57 -21.58 8.06
N LYS A 127 2.76 -20.56 8.28
CA LYS A 127 1.38 -20.72 8.80
C LYS A 127 0.52 -19.51 8.45
N PRO A 128 -0.82 -19.71 8.30
CA PRO A 128 -1.74 -18.61 8.13
C PRO A 128 -1.75 -17.69 9.37
N ILE A 129 -2.11 -16.42 9.15
CA ILE A 129 -2.42 -15.50 10.25
C ILE A 129 -3.71 -15.96 10.92
N ALA A 130 -3.68 -16.12 12.25
CA ALA A 130 -4.81 -16.63 13.02
C ALA A 130 -6.10 -15.82 12.80
N ASP A 131 -6.00 -14.49 12.75
CA ASP A 131 -7.14 -13.58 12.61
C ASP A 131 -7.86 -13.71 11.26
N PHE A 132 -7.14 -14.12 10.20
CA PHE A 132 -7.69 -14.27 8.86
C PHE A 132 -7.91 -15.72 8.48
N GLN A 133 -7.48 -16.65 9.30
CA GLN A 133 -7.58 -18.09 9.08
C GLN A 133 -6.96 -18.54 7.74
N ALA A 134 -7.24 -19.77 7.32
CA ALA A 134 -6.71 -20.32 6.07
C ALA A 134 -7.21 -19.60 4.79
N ARG A 135 -8.25 -18.77 4.87
CA ARG A 135 -8.84 -18.11 3.69
C ARG A 135 -7.91 -17.11 2.98
N LEU A 136 -6.91 -16.58 3.69
CA LEU A 136 -5.90 -15.69 3.11
C LEU A 136 -4.58 -16.40 2.84
N TRP A 137 -4.50 -17.69 3.13
CA TRP A 137 -3.33 -18.50 2.81
C TRP A 137 -3.09 -18.56 1.30
N GLN A 138 -1.84 -18.35 0.90
CA GLN A 138 -1.44 -18.28 -0.50
C GLN A 138 -0.51 -19.44 -0.82
N GLU A 139 -1.03 -20.46 -1.53
CA GLU A 139 -0.26 -21.65 -1.90
C GLU A 139 0.89 -21.33 -2.86
N ASP A 140 0.69 -20.38 -3.76
CA ASP A 140 1.70 -19.89 -4.69
C ASP A 140 2.84 -19.15 -3.98
N LEU A 141 2.54 -18.38 -2.95
CA LEU A 141 3.55 -17.75 -2.11
C LEU A 141 4.31 -18.80 -1.28
N GLN A 142 3.61 -19.78 -0.72
CA GLN A 142 4.26 -20.91 -0.02
C GLN A 142 5.24 -21.62 -0.95
N PHE A 143 4.79 -21.96 -2.15
CA PHE A 143 5.66 -22.61 -3.15
C PHE A 143 6.89 -21.75 -3.49
N ALA A 144 6.73 -20.43 -3.59
CA ALA A 144 7.83 -19.53 -3.84
C ALA A 144 8.85 -19.54 -2.67
N TYR A 145 8.37 -19.53 -1.43
CA TYR A 145 9.24 -19.64 -0.24
C TYR A 145 9.96 -21.00 -0.14
N ASP A 146 9.31 -22.08 -0.53
CA ASP A 146 9.89 -23.42 -0.48
C ASP A 146 10.89 -23.69 -1.62
N SER A 147 10.77 -22.97 -2.73
CA SER A 147 11.53 -23.20 -3.97
C SER A 147 12.66 -22.20 -4.19
N THR A 148 12.78 -21.17 -3.38
CA THR A 148 13.74 -20.09 -3.58
C THR A 148 14.52 -19.84 -2.30
N ASP A 149 15.81 -19.52 -2.43
CA ASP A 149 16.61 -19.05 -1.28
C ASP A 149 16.04 -17.72 -0.76
N GLN A 150 15.75 -17.69 0.53
CA GLN A 150 15.27 -16.49 1.20
C GLN A 150 16.44 -15.61 1.60
N TYR A 151 16.23 -14.31 1.53
CA TYR A 151 17.20 -13.35 2.04
C TYR A 151 17.17 -13.33 3.57
N SER A 152 18.34 -13.20 4.19
CA SER A 152 18.44 -12.91 5.62
C SER A 152 18.19 -11.43 5.85
N GLY A 153 17.39 -11.11 6.84
CA GLY A 153 17.16 -9.74 7.26
C GLY A 153 15.89 -9.66 8.10
N THR A 154 15.87 -8.68 8.99
CA THR A 154 14.70 -8.38 9.81
C THR A 154 14.38 -6.90 9.64
N LEU A 155 13.10 -6.57 9.57
CA LEU A 155 12.67 -5.18 9.67
C LEU A 155 12.70 -4.75 11.14
N PRO A 156 13.10 -3.49 11.44
CA PRO A 156 13.08 -2.97 12.80
C PRO A 156 11.66 -2.64 13.31
N PHE A 157 10.64 -2.95 12.52
CA PHE A 157 9.23 -2.71 12.79
C PHE A 157 8.38 -3.80 12.15
N SER A 158 7.16 -3.98 12.65
CA SER A 158 6.19 -4.90 12.06
C SER A 158 5.45 -4.25 10.89
N LEU A 159 5.27 -5.00 9.80
CA LEU A 159 4.43 -4.58 8.68
C LEU A 159 2.94 -4.79 8.97
N GLY A 160 2.58 -5.84 9.69
CA GLY A 160 1.19 -6.19 9.87
C GLY A 160 0.93 -7.11 11.06
N TYR A 161 0.23 -8.20 10.80
CA TYR A 161 -0.47 -9.00 11.79
C TYR A 161 0.37 -10.11 12.44
N HIS A 162 1.54 -10.42 11.93
CA HIS A 162 2.47 -11.40 12.54
C HIS A 162 3.29 -10.84 13.70
N TRP A 163 2.87 -9.72 14.25
CA TRP A 163 3.57 -9.09 15.35
C TRP A 163 3.54 -9.96 16.59
N GLY A 164 4.69 -10.37 17.06
CA GLY A 164 4.85 -11.10 18.33
C GLY A 164 4.80 -12.61 18.23
N ASP A 165 4.52 -13.23 17.09
CA ASP A 165 4.52 -14.70 16.96
C ASP A 165 5.85 -15.30 16.47
N GLY A 166 6.86 -14.47 16.26
CA GLY A 166 8.20 -14.88 15.80
C GLY A 166 8.24 -15.35 14.33
N VAL A 167 7.13 -15.33 13.65
CA VAL A 167 7.03 -15.66 12.23
C VAL A 167 6.86 -14.36 11.47
N GLN A 168 7.96 -13.82 10.99
CA GLN A 168 7.93 -12.64 10.13
C GLN A 168 8.24 -13.07 8.71
N ASN A 169 7.36 -12.71 7.80
CA ASN A 169 7.64 -12.71 6.39
C ASN A 169 7.50 -11.29 5.86
N TYR A 170 8.29 -10.96 4.87
CA TYR A 170 8.05 -9.80 4.05
C TYR A 170 8.67 -9.98 2.67
N MET A 171 8.11 -9.32 1.72
CA MET A 171 8.54 -9.36 0.34
C MET A 171 8.86 -7.94 -0.13
N ILE A 172 9.88 -7.84 -0.98
CA ILE A 172 10.14 -6.63 -1.76
C ILE A 172 10.02 -7.01 -3.23
N TYR A 173 9.00 -6.52 -3.88
CA TYR A 173 8.82 -6.71 -5.30
C TYR A 173 9.41 -5.52 -6.06
N PHE A 174 10.28 -5.79 -7.00
CA PHE A 174 10.84 -4.77 -7.90
C PHE A 174 10.22 -4.92 -9.28
N LYS A 175 9.75 -3.82 -9.84
CA LYS A 175 9.27 -3.77 -11.22
C LYS A 175 10.44 -3.91 -12.19
N LYS A 176 10.25 -4.69 -13.26
CA LYS A 176 11.27 -4.91 -14.30
C LYS A 176 11.27 -3.80 -15.34
#